data_a09b8e00a9a187f04dd6e320ac65c6e2
#
_entry.id   a09b8e00a9a187f04dd6e320ac65c6e2
#
_cell.length_a   1.000
_cell.length_b   1.000
_cell.length_c   1.000
_cell.angle_alpha   90.00
_cell.angle_beta   90.00
_cell.angle_gamma   90.00
#
_symmetry.space_group_name_H-M   'P 1'
#
loop_
_entity.id
_entity.type
_entity.pdbx_description
1 polymer ?
#
loop_
_entity_poly.entity_id
_entity_poly.type
_entity_poly.pdbx_seq_one_letter_code
_entity_poly.pdbx_strand_id
1 'polypeptide(L)'
;MNIGDQIQHLRKREHLSQDEFANLLYVSRQTVSNWETGKSCPDLETLIRISDHFGISVDALLGHDFPALPSPDDKAAKHRRLIFSALLLVFLVGGFLGGIWFRAVSPRPVAFT
;
A
#
# COMPACT_ATOMS: atom_id res chain seq x y z
N MET A 1 2.87 22.27 -10.48
CA MET A 1 1.71 22.14 -9.58
C MET A 1 2.15 22.50 -8.17
N ASN A 2 1.50 23.47 -7.54
CA ASN A 2 1.86 23.88 -6.19
C ASN A 2 1.23 22.95 -5.14
N ILE A 3 1.61 23.11 -3.87
CA ILE A 3 1.13 22.22 -2.81
C ILE A 3 -0.39 22.29 -2.61
N GLY A 4 -1.00 23.47 -2.78
CA GLY A 4 -2.45 23.62 -2.69
C GLY A 4 -3.19 22.81 -3.74
N ASP A 5 -2.70 22.79 -4.96
CA ASP A 5 -3.23 21.99 -6.05
C ASP A 5 -3.08 20.49 -5.76
N GLN A 6 -1.95 20.07 -5.21
CA GLN A 6 -1.71 18.68 -4.83
C GLN A 6 -2.68 18.22 -3.73
N ILE A 7 -2.89 19.05 -2.73
CA ILE A 7 -3.83 18.78 -1.64
C ILE A 7 -5.26 18.66 -2.17
N GLN A 8 -5.67 19.59 -3.03
CA GLN A 8 -7.00 19.56 -3.65
C GLN A 8 -7.18 18.32 -4.52
N HIS A 9 -6.18 17.98 -5.31
CA HIS A 9 -6.19 16.80 -6.17
C HIS A 9 -6.29 15.51 -5.34
N LEU A 10 -5.50 15.39 -4.29
CA LEU A 10 -5.54 14.26 -3.36
C LEU A 10 -6.91 14.12 -2.71
N ARG A 11 -7.44 15.22 -2.19
CA ARG A 11 -8.76 15.24 -1.55
C ARG A 11 -9.86 14.76 -2.49
N LYS A 12 -9.88 15.26 -3.71
CA LYS A 12 -10.86 14.87 -4.74
C LYS A 12 -10.71 13.41 -5.17
N ARG A 13 -9.47 12.94 -5.29
CA ARG A 13 -9.18 11.54 -5.61
C ARG A 13 -9.76 10.59 -4.56
N GLU A 14 -9.69 10.98 -3.29
CA GLU A 14 -10.21 10.22 -2.16
C GLU A 14 -11.71 10.47 -1.90
N HIS A 15 -12.37 11.26 -2.76
CA HIS A 15 -13.80 11.60 -2.65
C HIS A 15 -14.19 12.26 -1.32
N LEU A 16 -13.31 13.10 -0.78
CA LEU A 16 -13.52 13.79 0.48
C LEU A 16 -13.94 15.25 0.25
N SER A 17 -14.84 15.74 1.09
CA SER A 17 -15.12 17.17 1.18
C SER A 17 -14.00 17.89 1.93
N GLN A 18 -13.96 19.22 1.87
CA GLN A 18 -13.01 20.00 2.67
C GLN A 18 -13.20 19.77 4.17
N ASP A 19 -14.45 19.63 4.63
CA ASP A 19 -14.76 19.32 6.03
C ASP A 19 -14.25 17.95 6.44
N GLU A 20 -14.48 16.93 5.63
CA GLU A 20 -14.02 15.56 5.90
C GLU A 20 -12.49 15.49 5.93
N PHE A 21 -11.83 16.13 4.99
CA PHE A 21 -10.37 16.20 4.93
C PHE A 21 -9.79 16.93 6.15
N ALA A 22 -10.42 18.05 6.53
CA ALA A 22 -10.04 18.81 7.71
C ALA A 22 -10.18 17.98 8.99
N ASN A 23 -11.27 17.25 9.14
CA ASN A 23 -11.52 16.38 10.29
C ASN A 23 -10.48 15.28 10.44
N LEU A 24 -10.05 14.68 9.32
CA LEU A 24 -9.01 13.64 9.33
C LEU A 24 -7.65 14.19 9.81
N LEU A 25 -7.39 15.46 9.57
CA LEU A 25 -6.11 16.10 9.90
C LEU A 25 -6.16 16.95 11.17
N TYR A 26 -7.30 16.96 11.85
CA TYR A 26 -7.52 17.76 13.07
C TYR A 26 -7.31 19.25 12.86
N VAL A 27 -7.71 19.77 11.71
CA VAL A 27 -7.67 21.19 11.36
C VAL A 27 -9.05 21.69 11.00
N SER A 28 -9.23 23.01 10.87
CA SER A 28 -10.49 23.58 10.44
C SER A 28 -10.67 23.50 8.92
N ARG A 29 -11.93 23.49 8.46
CA ARG A 29 -12.25 23.58 7.03
C ARG A 29 -11.59 24.82 6.40
N GLN A 30 -11.60 25.96 7.09
CA GLN A 30 -11.00 27.18 6.62
C GLN A 30 -9.50 27.01 6.37
N THR A 31 -8.81 26.25 7.22
CA THR A 31 -7.39 25.93 7.04
C THR A 31 -7.16 25.17 5.74
N VAL A 32 -7.95 24.15 5.46
CA VAL A 32 -7.88 23.39 4.21
C VAL A 32 -8.16 24.28 3.00
N SER A 33 -9.18 25.12 3.08
CA SER A 33 -9.50 26.08 2.02
C SER A 33 -8.33 27.04 1.76
N ASN A 34 -7.67 27.52 2.80
CA ASN A 34 -6.50 28.40 2.69
C ASN A 34 -5.32 27.68 2.00
N TRP A 35 -5.10 26.42 2.29
CA TRP A 35 -4.08 25.61 1.60
C TRP A 35 -4.38 25.47 0.11
N GLU A 36 -5.60 25.12 -0.23
CA GLU A 36 -6.03 24.90 -1.62
C GLU A 36 -6.01 26.18 -2.47
N THR A 37 -6.22 27.33 -1.84
CA THR A 37 -6.19 28.65 -2.52
C THR A 37 -4.83 29.32 -2.48
N GLY A 38 -3.84 28.72 -1.83
CA GLY A 38 -2.50 29.25 -1.74
C GLY A 38 -2.31 30.37 -0.71
N LYS A 39 -3.30 30.62 0.15
CA LYS A 39 -3.20 31.66 1.21
C LYS A 39 -2.28 31.24 2.35
N SER A 40 -2.16 29.96 2.60
CA SER A 40 -1.26 29.38 3.58
C SER A 40 -0.75 28.03 3.10
N CYS A 41 0.30 27.53 3.76
CA CYS A 41 0.85 26.20 3.50
C CYS A 41 0.74 25.36 4.76
N PRO A 42 0.50 24.03 4.65
CA PRO A 42 0.60 23.16 5.81
C PRO A 42 2.03 23.13 6.35
N ASP A 43 2.15 22.97 7.65
CA ASP A 43 3.44 22.78 8.30
C ASP A 43 3.98 21.37 8.07
N LEU A 44 5.23 21.12 8.43
CA LEU A 44 5.87 19.83 8.22
C LEU A 44 5.14 18.69 8.92
N GLU A 45 4.67 18.93 10.15
CA GLU A 45 3.92 17.90 10.90
C GLU A 45 2.63 17.51 10.19
N THR A 46 1.90 18.49 9.65
CA THR A 46 0.68 18.24 8.88
C THR A 46 0.96 17.51 7.57
N LEU A 47 2.06 17.85 6.89
CA LEU A 47 2.50 17.15 5.69
C LEU A 47 2.81 15.68 5.98
N ILE A 48 3.44 15.40 7.10
CA ILE A 48 3.72 14.02 7.53
C ILE A 48 2.42 13.27 7.82
N ARG A 49 1.45 13.90 8.47
CA ARG A 49 0.12 13.31 8.71
C ARG A 49 -0.61 12.97 7.41
N ILE A 50 -0.58 13.86 6.44
CA ILE A 50 -1.16 13.62 5.11
C ILE A 50 -0.46 12.44 4.44
N SER A 51 0.86 12.43 4.46
CA SER A 51 1.68 11.37 3.91
C SER A 51 1.33 10.00 4.53
N ASP A 52 1.27 9.93 5.84
CA ASP A 52 0.98 8.70 6.56
C ASP A 52 -0.46 8.22 6.34
N HIS A 53 -1.41 9.15 6.35
CA HIS A 53 -2.83 8.81 6.25
C HIS A 53 -3.21 8.32 4.84
N PHE A 54 -2.67 8.94 3.81
CA PHE A 54 -3.03 8.66 2.41
C PHE A 54 -2.00 7.79 1.67
N GLY A 55 -0.92 7.42 2.32
CA GLY A 55 0.12 6.60 1.69
C GLY A 55 0.84 7.29 0.53
N ILE A 56 0.97 8.60 0.57
CA ILE A 56 1.66 9.41 -0.43
C ILE A 56 2.92 10.03 0.19
N SER A 57 4.02 10.09 -0.56
CA SER A 57 5.26 10.69 -0.05
C SER A 57 5.14 12.20 0.12
N VAL A 58 5.87 12.76 1.09
CA VAL A 58 5.95 14.22 1.27
C VAL A 58 6.51 14.89 0.01
N ASP A 59 7.47 14.27 -0.67
CA ASP A 59 8.03 14.78 -1.92
C ASP A 59 6.98 14.89 -3.02
N ALA A 60 6.10 13.92 -3.14
CA ALA A 60 4.98 13.94 -4.07
C ALA A 60 3.98 15.07 -3.73
N LEU A 61 3.73 15.31 -2.44
CA LEU A 61 2.90 16.43 -1.99
C LEU A 61 3.50 17.79 -2.35
N LEU A 62 4.82 17.90 -2.31
CA LEU A 62 5.54 19.12 -2.64
C LEU A 62 5.67 19.33 -4.16
N GLY A 63 5.17 18.41 -4.98
CA GLY A 63 5.18 18.53 -6.43
C GLY A 63 6.56 18.34 -7.06
N HIS A 64 7.49 17.76 -6.35
CA HIS A 64 8.78 17.37 -6.91
C HIS A 64 8.60 16.07 -7.68
N ASP A 65 8.79 16.15 -8.99
CA ASP A 65 8.84 14.98 -9.88
C ASP A 65 10.15 14.20 -9.70
N PHE A 66 10.48 13.86 -8.46
CA PHE A 66 11.47 12.82 -8.28
C PHE A 66 10.78 11.49 -8.60
N PRO A 67 11.39 10.66 -9.46
CA PRO A 67 10.96 9.28 -9.53
C PRO A 67 10.97 8.78 -8.10
N ALA A 68 9.80 8.40 -7.61
CA ALA A 68 9.65 7.90 -6.26
C ALA A 68 10.71 6.82 -6.08
N LEU A 69 11.72 7.11 -5.25
CA LEU A 69 12.62 6.06 -4.80
C LEU A 69 11.69 5.02 -4.18
N PRO A 70 11.65 3.78 -4.70
CA PRO A 70 10.80 2.77 -4.12
C PRO A 70 11.16 2.71 -2.64
N SER A 71 10.17 2.99 -1.79
CA SER A 71 10.38 2.87 -0.36
C SER A 71 10.86 1.43 -0.10
N PRO A 72 11.76 1.22 0.87
CA PRO A 72 12.17 -0.14 1.24
C PRO A 72 10.98 -1.06 1.48
N ASP A 73 9.86 -0.49 1.91
CA ASP A 73 8.61 -1.20 2.18
C ASP A 73 7.89 -1.66 0.90
N ASP A 74 7.94 -0.87 -0.18
CA ASP A 74 7.32 -1.26 -1.46
C ASP A 74 8.05 -2.43 -2.11
N LYS A 75 9.37 -2.49 -2.01
CA LYS A 75 10.16 -3.63 -2.45
C LYS A 75 9.89 -4.85 -1.59
N ALA A 76 9.74 -4.67 -0.29
CA ALA A 76 9.43 -5.76 0.65
C ALA A 76 8.02 -6.31 0.42
N ALA A 77 7.01 -5.46 0.19
CA ALA A 77 5.64 -5.89 -0.09
C ALA A 77 5.54 -6.66 -1.42
N LYS A 78 6.20 -6.18 -2.47
CA LYS A 78 6.24 -6.85 -3.77
C LYS A 78 6.99 -8.19 -3.69
N HIS A 79 8.06 -8.24 -2.91
CA HIS A 79 8.84 -9.44 -2.67
C HIS A 79 8.07 -10.47 -1.82
N ARG A 80 7.30 -10.02 -0.82
CA ARG A 80 6.40 -10.89 -0.04
C ARG A 80 5.35 -11.56 -0.91
N ARG A 81 4.71 -10.84 -1.82
CA ARG A 81 3.72 -11.42 -2.75
C ARG A 81 4.33 -12.49 -3.64
N LEU A 82 5.53 -12.27 -4.16
CA LEU A 82 6.25 -13.24 -4.98
C LEU A 82 6.66 -14.48 -4.16
N ILE A 83 7.11 -14.29 -2.93
CA ILE A 83 7.50 -15.38 -2.02
C ILE A 83 6.27 -16.22 -1.64
N PHE A 84 5.14 -15.60 -1.28
CA PHE A 84 3.90 -16.32 -0.98
C PHE A 84 3.37 -17.11 -2.17
N SER A 85 3.40 -16.52 -3.36
CA SER A 85 3.03 -17.20 -4.60
C SER A 85 3.92 -18.40 -4.89
N ALA A 86 5.23 -18.23 -4.74
CA ALA A 86 6.21 -19.31 -4.96
C ALA A 86 6.07 -20.43 -3.92
N LEU A 87 5.87 -20.10 -2.65
CA LEU A 87 5.64 -21.06 -1.59
C LEU A 87 4.35 -21.85 -1.78
N LEU A 88 3.28 -21.17 -2.20
CA LEU A 88 2.02 -21.83 -2.49
C LEU A 88 2.16 -22.82 -3.65
N LEU A 89 2.88 -22.42 -4.71
CA LEU A 89 3.14 -23.28 -5.86
C LEU A 89 3.97 -24.51 -5.47
N VAL A 90 5.01 -24.32 -4.68
CA VAL A 90 5.86 -25.41 -4.17
C VAL A 90 5.04 -26.36 -3.27
N PHE A 91 4.17 -25.84 -2.45
CA PHE A 91 3.31 -26.63 -1.58
C PHE A 91 2.31 -27.47 -2.40
N LEU A 92 1.70 -26.89 -3.42
CA LEU A 92 0.76 -27.60 -4.31
C LEU A 92 1.46 -28.69 -5.12
N VAL A 93 2.61 -28.40 -5.70
CA VAL A 93 3.41 -29.36 -6.48
C VAL A 93 4.00 -30.43 -5.56
N GLY A 94 4.52 -30.06 -4.40
CA GLY A 94 5.06 -30.99 -3.42
C GLY A 94 3.99 -31.91 -2.83
N GLY A 95 2.81 -31.38 -2.55
CA GLY A 95 1.67 -32.18 -2.09
C GLY A 95 1.17 -33.17 -3.13
N PHE A 96 1.14 -32.78 -4.39
CA PHE A 96 0.75 -33.65 -5.49
C PHE A 96 1.77 -34.78 -5.72
N LEU A 97 3.05 -34.47 -5.76
CA LEU A 97 4.11 -35.45 -5.91
C LEU A 97 4.22 -36.36 -4.67
N GLY A 98 4.05 -35.83 -3.49
CA GLY A 98 4.02 -36.58 -2.23
C GLY A 98 2.84 -37.56 -2.19
N GLY A 99 1.68 -37.16 -2.68
CA GLY A 99 0.49 -38.02 -2.79
C GLY A 99 0.69 -39.18 -3.77
N ILE A 100 1.31 -38.93 -4.92
CA ILE A 100 1.66 -39.95 -5.91
C ILE A 100 2.71 -40.91 -5.34
N TRP A 101 3.74 -40.36 -4.68
CA TRP A 101 4.80 -41.17 -4.07
C TRP A 101 4.25 -42.06 -2.95
N PHE A 102 3.38 -41.51 -2.12
CA PHE A 102 2.72 -42.25 -1.06
C PHE A 102 1.86 -43.42 -1.62
N ARG A 103 1.14 -43.20 -2.72
CA ARG A 103 0.38 -44.26 -3.42
C ARG A 103 1.30 -45.32 -4.02
N ALA A 104 2.45 -44.91 -4.56
CA ALA A 104 3.41 -45.82 -5.18
C ALA A 104 4.15 -46.70 -4.14
N VAL A 105 4.36 -46.14 -2.93
CA VAL A 105 5.11 -46.77 -1.84
C VAL A 105 4.20 -47.46 -0.82
N SER A 106 2.89 -47.19 -0.82
CA SER A 106 1.99 -47.87 0.10
C SER A 106 2.08 -49.36 -0.11
N PRO A 107 2.43 -50.15 0.91
CA PRO A 107 2.53 -51.60 0.77
C PRO A 107 1.16 -52.14 0.38
N ARG A 108 1.11 -52.85 -0.71
CA ARG A 108 -0.07 -53.61 -1.03
C ARG A 108 -0.34 -54.55 0.16
N PRO A 109 -1.59 -54.66 0.62
CA PRO A 109 -1.88 -55.66 1.61
C PRO A 109 -1.47 -57.01 1.05
N VAL A 110 -0.44 -57.58 1.66
CA VAL A 110 -0.03 -58.91 1.32
C VAL A 110 -1.17 -59.81 1.75
N ALA A 111 -1.85 -60.38 0.77
CA ALA A 111 -2.85 -61.40 1.06
C ALA A 111 -2.09 -62.59 1.62
N PHE A 112 -2.09 -62.73 2.92
CA PHE A 112 -1.67 -63.99 3.55
C PHE A 112 -2.75 -65.04 3.30
N THR A 113 -2.48 -65.92 2.44
CA THR A 113 -3.23 -67.19 2.36
C THR A 113 -2.64 -68.16 3.29
#